data_9cde17d34b8812612b0e6e9fb357f164
#
_entry.id   9cde17d34b8812612b0e6e9fb357f164
#
_cell.length_a   1.000
_cell.length_b   1.000
_cell.length_c   1.000
_cell.angle_alpha   90.00
_cell.angle_beta   90.00
_cell.angle_gamma   90.00
#
_symmetry.space_group_name_H-M   'P 1'
#
loop_
_entity.id
_entity.type
_entity.pdbx_description
1 polymer ?
#
loop_
_entity_poly.entity_id
_entity_poly.type
_entity_poly.pdbx_seq_one_letter_code
_entity_poly.pdbx_strand_id
1 'polypeptide(L)'
;MNRMIAAASAAVLSLTVAAGAAVAQDFRALAQQDLQAAHDALAANHPAAVIPGAPSEAFRSWIDAGLTDAQGKVGRVNSGDSHAYLMRYYANGFRDSNIAIRPTYEGLGPFFATSWPGVTTAWRNGEYVVSYVKPGVRNVPPLGATLVKCGDKTAAQLAEERLDRWEGDLTTEAGRVRTAPYLLWNRNNPFTGGVPSLCTFKVGRRDRDFQMQPQPADAASLEAAYRATVYTPGANPLSVETVDGRPWINVHTLADDAGWDAFYAAVEAQLPAIRGAQGLVIDLRGANGASLNATGKGYGLANRIWTPDFTVSRQPEAGSITYRATPANRQWFADTLARMQADPRFVAESGPVIEQTQAIVAAFDSALAANQPTFTMPGRPSVADTGAANPVAGPVVVLVDSGCTSGCLDTLDLLTRLPNVRLAGSVTAEDSIFIEPTVLRLPSNYAELTYGHKAWTTRQRGNDGPFTPAQGLAYTGSATDEAAVRAWVGMLFQ
;
A
#
# COMPACT_ATOMS: atom_id res chain seq x y z
N MET A 1 32.49 -80.72 18.32
CA MET A 1 31.26 -81.32 18.95
C MET A 1 30.82 -80.37 20.05
N ASN A 2 29.55 -80.17 20.16
CA ASN A 2 28.77 -79.32 21.13
C ASN A 2 28.47 -77.88 20.68
N ARG A 3 27.26 -77.77 20.14
CA ARG A 3 26.53 -76.53 19.87
C ARG A 3 26.00 -75.95 21.17
N MET A 4 26.25 -74.68 21.43
CA MET A 4 25.48 -73.92 22.40
C MET A 4 24.58 -72.96 21.64
N ILE A 5 23.28 -73.11 21.83
CA ILE A 5 22.23 -72.26 21.34
C ILE A 5 22.05 -71.14 22.35
N ALA A 6 22.31 -69.88 21.94
CA ALA A 6 21.99 -68.70 22.75
C ALA A 6 20.63 -68.19 22.29
N ALA A 7 19.65 -68.21 23.18
CA ALA A 7 18.33 -67.65 22.97
C ALA A 7 18.41 -66.11 23.18
N ALA A 8 18.11 -65.34 22.12
CA ALA A 8 17.96 -63.87 22.20
C ALA A 8 16.50 -63.54 22.57
N SER A 9 16.28 -63.01 23.74
CA SER A 9 15.00 -62.47 24.16
C SER A 9 14.83 -61.07 23.55
N ALA A 10 13.89 -60.94 22.60
CA ALA A 10 13.48 -59.64 22.05
C ALA A 10 12.53 -58.94 23.04
N ALA A 11 12.99 -57.88 23.68
CA ALA A 11 12.13 -56.97 24.44
C ALA A 11 11.44 -56.01 23.44
N VAL A 12 10.14 -56.19 23.24
CA VAL A 12 9.30 -55.25 22.49
C VAL A 12 9.05 -54.05 23.40
N LEU A 13 9.73 -52.92 23.15
CA LEU A 13 9.39 -51.61 23.71
C LEU A 13 8.15 -51.07 22.98
N SER A 14 7.01 -51.13 23.64
CA SER A 14 5.77 -50.47 23.18
C SER A 14 5.94 -48.94 23.43
N LEU A 15 6.31 -48.20 22.41
CA LEU A 15 6.19 -46.70 22.43
C LEU A 15 4.69 -46.39 22.37
N THR A 16 4.09 -46.10 23.51
CA THR A 16 2.81 -45.38 23.55
C THR A 16 3.08 -43.92 23.13
N VAL A 17 2.82 -43.61 21.84
CA VAL A 17 2.69 -42.26 21.37
C VAL A 17 1.43 -41.68 22.03
N ALA A 18 1.61 -40.91 23.11
CA ALA A 18 0.55 -40.06 23.61
C ALA A 18 0.22 -39.05 22.52
N ALA A 19 -0.86 -39.29 21.77
CA ALA A 19 -1.46 -38.28 20.91
C ALA A 19 -1.91 -37.13 21.84
N GLY A 20 -1.06 -36.14 22.03
CA GLY A 20 -1.45 -34.88 22.65
C GLY A 20 -2.65 -34.35 21.87
N ALA A 21 -3.81 -34.27 22.51
CA ALA A 21 -4.96 -33.58 21.94
C ALA A 21 -4.48 -32.17 21.55
N ALA A 22 -4.52 -31.87 20.24
CA ALA A 22 -4.27 -30.53 19.76
C ALA A 22 -5.30 -29.63 20.46
N VAL A 23 -4.83 -28.81 21.40
CA VAL A 23 -5.69 -27.82 22.05
C VAL A 23 -6.18 -26.91 20.94
N ALA A 24 -7.49 -26.87 20.73
CA ALA A 24 -8.09 -25.99 19.75
C ALA A 24 -7.66 -24.54 20.05
N GLN A 25 -7.08 -23.87 19.07
CA GLN A 25 -6.57 -22.51 19.23
C GLN A 25 -7.71 -21.59 19.65
N ASP A 26 -7.58 -20.91 20.78
CA ASP A 26 -8.55 -19.91 21.22
C ASP A 26 -8.28 -18.56 20.54
N PHE A 27 -8.78 -18.39 19.34
CA PHE A 27 -8.63 -17.15 18.56
C PHE A 27 -9.24 -15.93 19.24
N ARG A 28 -10.18 -16.09 20.17
CA ARG A 28 -10.74 -14.96 20.94
C ARG A 28 -9.73 -14.41 21.92
N ALA A 29 -9.09 -15.29 22.69
CA ALA A 29 -8.05 -14.91 23.61
C ALA A 29 -6.87 -14.27 22.88
N LEU A 30 -6.45 -14.83 21.73
CA LEU A 30 -5.40 -14.25 20.89
C LEU A 30 -5.78 -12.86 20.37
N ALA A 31 -7.01 -12.67 19.88
CA ALA A 31 -7.47 -11.38 19.38
C ALA A 31 -7.49 -10.32 20.50
N GLN A 32 -7.92 -10.69 21.70
CA GLN A 32 -7.92 -9.80 22.85
C GLN A 32 -6.50 -9.36 23.23
N GLN A 33 -5.58 -10.32 23.27
CA GLN A 33 -4.17 -10.07 23.59
C GLN A 33 -3.50 -9.18 22.53
N ASP A 34 -3.72 -9.46 21.25
CA ASP A 34 -3.12 -8.71 20.15
C ASP A 34 -3.69 -7.29 20.03
N LEU A 35 -5.00 -7.10 20.22
CA LEU A 35 -5.61 -5.76 20.26
C LEU A 35 -5.00 -4.90 21.35
N GLN A 36 -4.85 -5.44 22.57
CA GLN A 36 -4.24 -4.71 23.67
C GLN A 36 -2.78 -4.38 23.39
N ALA A 37 -2.00 -5.35 22.90
CA ALA A 37 -0.60 -5.15 22.57
C ALA A 37 -0.40 -4.11 21.44
N ALA A 38 -1.26 -4.14 20.42
CA ALA A 38 -1.23 -3.15 19.34
C ALA A 38 -1.58 -1.75 19.85
N HIS A 39 -2.62 -1.62 20.68
CA HIS A 39 -2.98 -0.37 21.33
C HIS A 39 -1.81 0.19 22.14
N ASP A 40 -1.23 -0.62 23.04
CA ASP A 40 -0.16 -0.18 23.95
C ASP A 40 1.09 0.25 23.16
N ALA A 41 1.45 -0.49 22.10
CA ALA A 41 2.55 -0.16 21.24
C ALA A 41 2.32 1.17 20.49
N LEU A 42 1.13 1.39 19.95
CA LEU A 42 0.77 2.62 19.24
C LEU A 42 0.71 3.81 20.20
N ALA A 43 0.05 3.68 21.35
CA ALA A 43 -0.05 4.72 22.36
C ALA A 43 1.33 5.16 22.90
N ALA A 44 2.25 4.21 23.08
CA ALA A 44 3.60 4.50 23.55
C ALA A 44 4.49 5.11 22.46
N ASN A 45 4.47 4.55 21.24
CA ASN A 45 5.57 4.74 20.29
C ASN A 45 5.18 5.54 19.03
N HIS A 46 3.88 5.66 18.70
CA HIS A 46 3.47 6.43 17.53
C HIS A 46 3.56 7.94 17.79
N PRO A 47 4.13 8.75 16.87
CA PRO A 47 4.30 10.19 17.06
C PRO A 47 2.99 10.94 17.30
N ALA A 48 1.89 10.51 16.67
CA ALA A 48 0.57 11.13 16.82
C ALA A 48 0.03 11.12 18.26
N ALA A 49 0.54 10.21 19.12
CA ALA A 49 0.17 10.18 20.53
C ALA A 49 0.58 11.47 21.27
N VAL A 50 1.63 12.17 20.80
CA VAL A 50 2.20 13.33 21.50
C VAL A 50 2.34 14.59 20.64
N ILE A 51 2.38 14.48 19.31
CA ILE A 51 2.44 15.61 18.40
C ILE A 51 1.05 16.26 18.33
N PRO A 52 0.89 17.56 18.64
CA PRO A 52 -0.40 18.24 18.55
C PRO A 52 -0.80 18.52 17.10
N GLY A 53 -2.07 18.89 16.90
CA GLY A 53 -2.61 19.37 15.63
C GLY A 53 -3.45 18.36 14.88
N ALA A 54 -4.05 18.82 13.78
CA ALA A 54 -5.02 18.07 12.97
C ALA A 54 -4.52 16.70 12.47
N PRO A 55 -3.27 16.53 12.01
CA PRO A 55 -2.80 15.21 11.57
C PRO A 55 -2.92 14.10 12.62
N SER A 56 -2.88 14.47 13.91
CA SER A 56 -2.97 13.51 15.02
C SER A 56 -4.39 13.31 15.57
N GLU A 57 -5.38 14.05 15.07
CA GLU A 57 -6.75 13.99 15.61
C GLU A 57 -7.44 12.66 15.34
N ALA A 58 -7.32 12.12 14.13
CA ALA A 58 -7.86 10.82 13.78
C ALA A 58 -7.28 9.72 14.67
N PHE A 59 -5.96 9.74 14.89
CA PHE A 59 -5.26 8.81 15.78
C PHE A 59 -5.79 8.92 17.21
N ARG A 60 -5.81 10.14 17.80
CA ARG A 60 -6.25 10.36 19.19
C ARG A 60 -7.72 10.02 19.42
N SER A 61 -8.57 10.24 18.43
CA SER A 61 -9.99 9.91 18.54
C SER A 61 -10.26 8.40 18.45
N TRP A 62 -9.37 7.65 17.79
CA TRP A 62 -9.59 6.23 17.54
C TRP A 62 -8.82 5.30 18.49
N ILE A 63 -7.69 5.71 19.06
CA ILE A 63 -6.81 4.81 19.82
C ILE A 63 -7.58 4.03 20.91
N ASP A 64 -8.28 4.69 21.80
CA ASP A 64 -9.05 4.07 22.88
C ASP A 64 -10.47 3.65 22.45
N ALA A 65 -11.15 4.51 21.68
CA ALA A 65 -12.49 4.23 21.19
C ALA A 65 -12.49 3.04 20.24
N GLY A 66 -11.50 2.95 19.36
CA GLY A 66 -11.33 1.85 18.42
C GLY A 66 -10.98 0.54 19.11
N LEU A 67 -10.15 0.58 20.17
CA LEU A 67 -9.89 -0.59 21.00
C LEU A 67 -11.16 -1.12 21.63
N THR A 68 -11.94 -0.23 22.28
CA THR A 68 -13.21 -0.58 22.91
C THR A 68 -14.20 -1.19 21.92
N ASP A 69 -14.33 -0.56 20.74
CA ASP A 69 -15.20 -1.04 19.69
C ASP A 69 -14.76 -2.40 19.11
N ALA A 70 -13.45 -2.59 18.87
CA ALA A 70 -12.90 -3.86 18.42
C ALA A 70 -13.05 -4.98 19.48
N GLN A 71 -12.79 -4.67 20.76
CA GLN A 71 -13.00 -5.61 21.86
C GLN A 71 -14.46 -6.07 21.97
N GLY A 72 -15.42 -5.18 21.72
CA GLY A 72 -16.85 -5.53 21.63
C GLY A 72 -17.18 -6.56 20.55
N LYS A 73 -16.30 -6.73 19.54
CA LYS A 73 -16.47 -7.68 18.43
C LYS A 73 -15.74 -9.03 18.66
N VAL A 74 -14.87 -9.15 19.67
CA VAL A 74 -14.05 -10.36 19.94
C VAL A 74 -14.91 -11.62 20.08
N GLY A 75 -16.14 -11.51 20.63
CA GLY A 75 -17.06 -12.63 20.74
C GLY A 75 -17.38 -13.36 19.43
N ARG A 76 -17.18 -12.72 18.28
CA ARG A 76 -17.38 -13.29 16.93
C ARG A 76 -16.11 -13.88 16.31
N VAL A 77 -14.96 -13.75 16.97
CA VAL A 77 -13.69 -14.33 16.49
C VAL A 77 -13.65 -15.82 16.79
N ASN A 78 -13.54 -16.65 15.76
CA ASN A 78 -13.54 -18.11 15.87
C ASN A 78 -12.53 -18.81 14.95
N SER A 79 -11.73 -18.04 14.19
CA SER A 79 -10.75 -18.55 13.24
C SER A 79 -9.64 -17.52 13.01
N GLY A 80 -8.58 -17.92 12.34
CA GLY A 80 -7.52 -17.01 11.89
C GLY A 80 -8.06 -15.87 11.02
N ASP A 81 -8.96 -16.17 10.07
CA ASP A 81 -9.55 -15.14 9.20
C ASP A 81 -10.33 -14.09 9.99
N SER A 82 -11.17 -14.52 10.95
CA SER A 82 -11.89 -13.57 11.80
C SER A 82 -10.96 -12.76 12.70
N HIS A 83 -9.87 -13.35 13.20
CA HIS A 83 -8.80 -12.62 13.89
C HIS A 83 -8.18 -11.57 12.96
N ALA A 84 -7.76 -11.93 11.76
CA ALA A 84 -7.15 -11.02 10.79
C ALA A 84 -8.09 -9.86 10.41
N TYR A 85 -9.39 -10.12 10.22
CA TYR A 85 -10.37 -9.06 9.98
C TYR A 85 -10.50 -8.09 11.14
N LEU A 86 -10.54 -8.59 12.37
CA LEU A 86 -10.66 -7.73 13.53
C LEU A 86 -9.42 -6.85 13.73
N MET A 87 -8.22 -7.43 13.54
CA MET A 87 -6.96 -6.68 13.57
C MET A 87 -6.91 -5.60 12.48
N ARG A 88 -7.30 -5.94 11.26
CA ARG A 88 -7.38 -4.98 10.15
C ARG A 88 -8.38 -3.87 10.41
N TYR A 89 -9.55 -4.20 10.96
CA TYR A 89 -10.57 -3.23 11.34
C TYR A 89 -10.03 -2.18 12.31
N TYR A 90 -9.34 -2.63 13.37
CA TYR A 90 -8.72 -1.73 14.33
C TYR A 90 -7.67 -0.84 13.66
N ALA A 91 -6.77 -1.42 12.87
CA ALA A 91 -5.71 -0.68 12.18
C ALA A 91 -6.26 0.35 11.17
N ASN A 92 -7.21 -0.03 10.32
CA ASN A 92 -7.78 0.88 9.31
C ASN A 92 -8.61 2.01 9.92
N GLY A 93 -9.06 1.87 11.17
CA GLY A 93 -9.79 2.92 11.87
C GLY A 93 -8.95 4.14 12.23
N PHE A 94 -7.62 4.04 12.25
CA PHE A 94 -6.71 5.17 12.41
C PHE A 94 -6.67 6.11 11.21
N ARG A 95 -7.14 5.67 10.04
CA ARG A 95 -7.10 6.45 8.80
C ARG A 95 -5.69 6.91 8.44
N ASP A 96 -4.70 6.09 8.76
CA ASP A 96 -3.29 6.31 8.48
C ASP A 96 -2.76 5.14 7.64
N SER A 97 -2.33 5.42 6.42
CA SER A 97 -1.83 4.40 5.49
C SER A 97 -0.56 3.69 5.96
N ASN A 98 0.15 4.28 6.94
CA ASN A 98 1.35 3.72 7.55
C ASN A 98 1.06 2.92 8.83
N ILE A 99 -0.21 2.82 9.26
CA ILE A 99 -0.64 1.90 10.31
C ILE A 99 -1.35 0.71 9.66
N ALA A 100 -0.81 -0.48 9.86
CA ALA A 100 -1.40 -1.72 9.37
C ALA A 100 -1.18 -2.87 10.35
N ILE A 101 -2.17 -3.76 10.47
CA ILE A 101 -1.98 -5.05 11.13
C ILE A 101 -2.25 -6.14 10.09
N ARG A 102 -1.24 -6.93 9.80
CA ARG A 102 -1.26 -7.96 8.75
C ARG A 102 -1.13 -9.36 9.35
N PRO A 103 -1.85 -10.36 8.84
CA PRO A 103 -1.64 -11.73 9.25
C PRO A 103 -0.25 -12.21 8.81
N THR A 104 0.34 -13.10 9.60
CA THR A 104 1.66 -13.71 9.35
C THR A 104 1.57 -15.13 8.81
N TYR A 105 0.37 -15.59 8.51
CA TYR A 105 0.06 -16.89 7.92
C TYR A 105 -0.62 -16.71 6.56
N GLU A 106 -0.61 -17.75 5.76
CA GLU A 106 -1.39 -17.76 4.52
C GLU A 106 -2.89 -17.71 4.86
N GLY A 107 -3.55 -16.67 4.40
CA GLY A 107 -4.96 -16.40 4.67
C GLY A 107 -5.45 -15.29 3.76
N LEU A 108 -6.45 -14.56 4.13
CA LEU A 108 -7.10 -13.41 3.46
C LEU A 108 -6.30 -12.67 2.37
N GLY A 109 -5.76 -13.42 1.39
CA GLY A 109 -5.07 -12.85 0.23
C GLY A 109 -6.03 -12.00 -0.64
N PRO A 110 -5.51 -11.21 -1.59
CA PRO A 110 -6.34 -10.34 -2.43
C PRO A 110 -7.32 -11.13 -3.31
N PHE A 111 -7.04 -12.38 -3.63
CA PHE A 111 -7.85 -13.23 -4.49
C PHE A 111 -8.61 -14.31 -3.70
N PHE A 112 -8.90 -14.05 -2.43
CA PHE A 112 -9.68 -14.96 -1.60
C PHE A 112 -11.15 -14.56 -1.57
N ALA A 113 -12.03 -15.50 -1.82
CA ALA A 113 -13.46 -15.48 -1.50
C ALA A 113 -13.98 -16.92 -1.47
N THR A 114 -15.01 -17.18 -0.67
CA THR A 114 -15.68 -18.47 -0.65
C THR A 114 -16.72 -18.59 -1.75
N SER A 115 -17.38 -17.48 -2.09
CA SER A 115 -18.35 -17.41 -3.18
C SER A 115 -18.47 -15.97 -3.70
N TRP A 116 -19.00 -15.83 -4.92
CA TRP A 116 -19.26 -14.54 -5.56
C TRP A 116 -20.33 -14.72 -6.66
N PRO A 117 -20.97 -13.66 -7.14
CA PRO A 117 -22.00 -13.79 -8.18
C PRO A 117 -21.42 -13.90 -9.61
N GLY A 118 -20.11 -13.99 -9.78
CA GLY A 118 -19.47 -13.99 -11.10
C GLY A 118 -19.34 -12.59 -11.72
N VAL A 119 -19.57 -11.53 -10.94
CA VAL A 119 -19.37 -10.14 -11.35
C VAL A 119 -18.55 -9.39 -10.31
N THR A 120 -17.80 -8.39 -10.78
CA THR A 120 -16.95 -7.54 -9.95
C THR A 120 -17.20 -6.09 -10.30
N THR A 121 -17.10 -5.20 -9.33
CA THR A 121 -17.26 -3.77 -9.51
C THR A 121 -15.93 -3.02 -9.39
N ALA A 122 -15.79 -1.96 -10.18
CA ALA A 122 -14.77 -0.93 -10.03
C ALA A 122 -15.39 0.34 -9.44
N TRP A 123 -14.60 1.12 -8.69
CA TRP A 123 -14.96 2.48 -8.35
C TRP A 123 -14.52 3.42 -9.47
N ARG A 124 -15.45 4.14 -10.08
CA ARG A 124 -15.19 5.10 -11.19
C ARG A 124 -16.16 6.27 -11.10
N ASN A 125 -15.65 7.47 -11.17
CA ASN A 125 -16.45 8.71 -11.18
C ASN A 125 -17.49 8.79 -10.06
N GLY A 126 -17.15 8.31 -8.86
CA GLY A 126 -18.05 8.34 -7.72
C GLY A 126 -19.07 7.19 -7.66
N GLU A 127 -18.95 6.17 -8.51
CA GLU A 127 -19.93 5.09 -8.64
C GLU A 127 -19.25 3.70 -8.67
N TYR A 128 -19.96 2.67 -8.18
CA TYR A 128 -19.56 1.27 -8.34
C TYR A 128 -20.10 0.73 -9.68
N VAL A 129 -19.20 0.50 -10.63
CA VAL A 129 -19.52 0.10 -11.99
C VAL A 129 -19.06 -1.33 -12.25
N VAL A 130 -19.87 -2.17 -12.88
CA VAL A 130 -19.48 -3.54 -13.25
C VAL A 130 -18.29 -3.48 -14.21
N SER A 131 -17.15 -4.01 -13.76
CA SER A 131 -15.87 -4.01 -14.48
C SER A 131 -15.49 -5.37 -15.05
N TYR A 132 -16.08 -6.44 -14.51
CA TYR A 132 -15.83 -7.80 -14.95
C TYR A 132 -17.08 -8.67 -14.79
N VAL A 133 -17.30 -9.53 -15.80
CA VAL A 133 -18.30 -10.60 -15.79
C VAL A 133 -17.60 -11.89 -16.16
N LYS A 134 -17.69 -12.91 -15.29
CA LYS A 134 -17.11 -14.25 -15.54
C LYS A 134 -17.70 -14.85 -16.81
N PRO A 135 -16.88 -15.35 -17.74
CA PRO A 135 -17.38 -16.01 -18.94
C PRO A 135 -18.36 -17.16 -18.62
N GLY A 136 -19.45 -17.24 -19.36
CA GLY A 136 -20.49 -18.27 -19.20
C GLY A 136 -21.53 -17.99 -18.12
N VAL A 137 -21.37 -17.00 -17.26
CA VAL A 137 -22.40 -16.60 -16.31
C VAL A 137 -23.48 -15.81 -17.01
N ARG A 138 -24.75 -16.12 -16.70
CA ARG A 138 -25.94 -15.51 -17.31
C ARG A 138 -26.80 -14.82 -16.27
N ASN A 139 -27.68 -13.94 -16.72
CA ASN A 139 -28.63 -13.22 -15.87
C ASN A 139 -27.97 -12.37 -14.80
N VAL A 140 -26.81 -11.80 -15.10
CA VAL A 140 -26.05 -10.87 -14.26
C VAL A 140 -25.99 -9.48 -14.89
N PRO A 141 -25.72 -8.42 -14.14
CA PRO A 141 -25.57 -7.09 -14.70
C PRO A 141 -24.43 -7.04 -15.73
N PRO A 142 -24.63 -6.38 -16.89
CA PRO A 142 -23.63 -6.30 -17.95
C PRO A 142 -22.47 -5.38 -17.55
N LEU A 143 -21.33 -5.49 -18.26
CA LEU A 143 -20.22 -4.55 -18.14
C LEU A 143 -20.71 -3.10 -18.29
N GLY A 144 -20.21 -2.20 -17.46
CA GLY A 144 -20.58 -0.79 -17.45
C GLY A 144 -21.89 -0.47 -16.72
N ALA A 145 -22.63 -1.46 -16.20
CA ALA A 145 -23.79 -1.21 -15.36
C ALA A 145 -23.38 -0.63 -14.00
N THR A 146 -24.07 0.40 -13.53
CA THR A 146 -23.80 1.04 -12.23
C THR A 146 -24.65 0.41 -11.14
N LEU A 147 -24.05 0.02 -10.03
CA LEU A 147 -24.77 -0.47 -8.86
C LEU A 147 -25.53 0.67 -8.18
N VAL A 148 -26.84 0.53 -8.06
CA VAL A 148 -27.73 1.50 -7.40
C VAL A 148 -27.95 1.11 -5.93
N LYS A 149 -28.39 -0.12 -5.70
CA LYS A 149 -28.66 -0.67 -4.36
C LYS A 149 -28.66 -2.19 -4.35
N CYS A 150 -28.51 -2.77 -3.16
CA CYS A 150 -28.76 -4.19 -2.92
C CYS A 150 -29.69 -4.34 -1.70
N GLY A 151 -30.83 -4.99 -1.91
CA GLY A 151 -31.89 -4.99 -0.89
C GLY A 151 -32.36 -3.57 -0.57
N ASP A 152 -32.29 -3.20 0.69
CA ASP A 152 -32.66 -1.88 1.22
C ASP A 152 -31.48 -0.87 1.27
N LYS A 153 -30.23 -1.33 0.99
CA LYS A 153 -29.03 -0.52 1.10
C LYS A 153 -28.60 0.06 -0.24
N THR A 154 -28.35 1.36 -0.29
CA THR A 154 -27.67 1.99 -1.44
C THR A 154 -26.28 1.39 -1.64
N ALA A 155 -25.71 1.56 -2.84
CA ALA A 155 -24.34 1.11 -3.13
C ALA A 155 -23.31 1.67 -2.12
N ALA A 156 -23.46 2.93 -1.71
CA ALA A 156 -22.60 3.57 -0.72
C ALA A 156 -22.74 2.93 0.67
N GLN A 157 -23.97 2.71 1.14
CA GLN A 157 -24.22 2.06 2.44
C GLN A 157 -23.73 0.62 2.47
N LEU A 158 -23.90 -0.11 1.35
CA LEU A 158 -23.37 -1.47 1.22
C LEU A 158 -21.84 -1.49 1.28
N ALA A 159 -21.18 -0.54 0.61
CA ALA A 159 -19.75 -0.42 0.63
C ALA A 159 -19.22 -0.05 2.02
N GLU A 160 -19.84 0.91 2.70
CA GLU A 160 -19.48 1.29 4.05
C GLU A 160 -19.57 0.10 5.02
N GLU A 161 -20.65 -0.66 4.96
CA GLU A 161 -20.82 -1.84 5.82
C GLU A 161 -19.83 -2.95 5.53
N ARG A 162 -19.52 -3.21 4.26
CA ARG A 162 -18.75 -4.39 3.85
C ARG A 162 -17.26 -4.13 3.69
N LEU A 163 -16.87 -2.91 3.33
CA LEU A 163 -15.52 -2.59 2.92
C LEU A 163 -14.81 -1.64 3.90
N ASP A 164 -15.53 -0.62 4.42
CA ASP A 164 -14.89 0.40 5.25
C ASP A 164 -14.31 -0.22 6.52
N ARG A 165 -13.04 0.06 6.78
CA ARG A 165 -12.19 -0.52 7.83
C ARG A 165 -11.94 -2.03 7.69
N TRP A 166 -12.85 -2.81 7.09
CA TRP A 166 -12.66 -4.26 6.94
C TRP A 166 -11.69 -4.61 5.83
N GLU A 167 -11.77 -3.92 4.70
CA GLU A 167 -10.90 -4.15 3.53
C GLU A 167 -9.96 -2.97 3.26
N GLY A 168 -10.30 -1.76 3.69
CA GLY A 168 -9.50 -0.56 3.54
C GLY A 168 -10.19 0.69 4.08
N ASP A 169 -9.65 1.84 3.75
CA ASP A 169 -10.18 3.14 4.09
C ASP A 169 -11.02 3.72 2.94
N LEU A 170 -12.34 3.78 3.11
CA LEU A 170 -13.24 4.35 2.10
C LEU A 170 -13.37 5.88 2.20
N THR A 171 -12.68 6.54 3.11
CA THR A 171 -12.64 8.01 3.12
C THR A 171 -11.75 8.53 1.98
N THR A 172 -10.86 7.69 1.45
CA THR A 172 -9.93 8.03 0.36
C THR A 172 -10.37 7.44 -0.99
N GLU A 173 -10.03 8.12 -2.08
CA GLU A 173 -10.33 7.64 -3.43
C GLU A 173 -9.55 6.35 -3.74
N ALA A 174 -8.28 6.28 -3.36
CA ALA A 174 -7.46 5.09 -3.57
C ALA A 174 -7.99 3.88 -2.78
N GLY A 175 -8.48 4.10 -1.56
CA GLY A 175 -9.13 3.06 -0.77
C GLY A 175 -10.37 2.51 -1.46
N ARG A 176 -11.23 3.38 -2.01
CA ARG A 176 -12.41 2.99 -2.80
C ARG A 176 -12.02 2.18 -4.04
N VAL A 177 -11.05 2.64 -4.82
CA VAL A 177 -10.58 1.92 -6.02
C VAL A 177 -10.08 0.53 -5.68
N ARG A 178 -9.22 0.42 -4.66
CA ARG A 178 -8.59 -0.86 -4.28
C ARG A 178 -9.55 -1.86 -3.67
N THR A 179 -10.59 -1.41 -3.00
CA THR A 179 -11.55 -2.30 -2.32
C THR A 179 -12.81 -2.60 -3.12
N ALA A 180 -13.13 -1.79 -4.14
CA ALA A 180 -14.31 -1.98 -4.99
C ALA A 180 -14.49 -3.40 -5.56
N PRO A 181 -13.42 -4.15 -5.93
CA PRO A 181 -13.57 -5.54 -6.37
C PRO A 181 -14.26 -6.42 -5.35
N TYR A 182 -14.05 -6.17 -4.07
CA TYR A 182 -14.52 -7.02 -2.97
C TYR A 182 -15.98 -6.79 -2.60
N LEU A 183 -16.64 -5.75 -3.13
CA LEU A 183 -17.98 -5.35 -2.72
C LEU A 183 -19.02 -6.48 -2.84
N LEU A 184 -18.92 -7.27 -3.92
CA LEU A 184 -19.83 -8.37 -4.21
C LEU A 184 -19.20 -9.76 -3.96
N TRP A 185 -18.03 -9.83 -3.35
CA TRP A 185 -17.37 -11.10 -3.01
C TRP A 185 -17.70 -11.51 -1.58
N ASN A 186 -18.02 -12.76 -1.37
CA ASN A 186 -18.11 -13.31 -0.01
C ASN A 186 -16.71 -13.73 0.47
N ARG A 187 -16.05 -12.86 1.19
CA ARG A 187 -14.69 -13.03 1.70
C ARG A 187 -14.65 -13.65 3.10
N ASN A 188 -15.74 -14.30 3.50
CA ASN A 188 -15.85 -14.99 4.80
C ASN A 188 -15.62 -14.05 6.01
N ASN A 189 -15.97 -12.76 5.87
CA ASN A 189 -15.90 -11.83 6.98
C ASN A 189 -17.10 -12.05 7.93
N PRO A 190 -16.90 -12.51 9.18
CA PRO A 190 -18.00 -12.80 10.08
C PRO A 190 -18.64 -11.53 10.65
N PHE A 191 -18.02 -10.37 10.49
CA PHE A 191 -18.50 -9.10 11.05
C PHE A 191 -19.44 -8.35 10.12
N THR A 192 -19.44 -8.69 8.82
CA THR A 192 -20.31 -8.07 7.81
C THR A 192 -21.40 -9.04 7.37
N GLY A 193 -22.47 -8.51 6.76
CA GLY A 193 -23.48 -9.33 6.11
C GLY A 193 -22.94 -10.06 4.88
N GLY A 194 -23.58 -11.13 4.45
CA GLY A 194 -23.34 -11.80 3.17
C GLY A 194 -23.63 -10.86 1.98
N VAL A 195 -23.28 -11.30 0.77
CA VAL A 195 -23.68 -10.60 -0.46
C VAL A 195 -25.20 -10.67 -0.57
N PRO A 196 -25.92 -9.53 -0.70
CA PRO A 196 -27.37 -9.52 -0.87
C PRO A 196 -27.78 -10.29 -2.14
N SER A 197 -28.91 -11.02 -2.05
CA SER A 197 -29.39 -11.84 -3.15
C SER A 197 -30.02 -11.04 -4.29
N LEU A 198 -30.50 -9.84 -4.04
CA LEU A 198 -31.16 -8.98 -5.03
C LEU A 198 -30.46 -7.62 -5.05
N CYS A 199 -29.96 -7.22 -6.23
CA CYS A 199 -29.36 -5.91 -6.44
C CYS A 199 -29.96 -5.23 -7.67
N THR A 200 -30.16 -3.91 -7.59
CA THR A 200 -30.60 -3.06 -8.67
C THR A 200 -29.39 -2.38 -9.31
N PHE A 201 -29.29 -2.48 -10.63
CA PHE A 201 -28.25 -1.82 -11.43
C PHE A 201 -28.89 -0.90 -12.48
N LYS A 202 -28.27 0.25 -12.71
CA LYS A 202 -28.58 1.10 -13.85
C LYS A 202 -27.92 0.53 -15.11
N VAL A 203 -28.72 0.11 -16.08
CA VAL A 203 -28.26 -0.41 -17.38
C VAL A 203 -28.70 0.58 -18.45
N GLY A 204 -27.79 1.36 -18.96
CA GLY A 204 -28.08 2.52 -19.80
C GLY A 204 -28.90 3.56 -19.02
N ARG A 205 -30.15 3.79 -19.41
CA ARG A 205 -31.03 4.77 -18.75
C ARG A 205 -32.07 4.15 -17.82
N ARG A 206 -32.03 2.84 -17.56
CA ARG A 206 -33.06 2.11 -16.80
C ARG A 206 -32.47 1.33 -15.66
N ASP A 207 -33.15 1.36 -14.53
CA ASP A 207 -32.85 0.48 -13.40
C ASP A 207 -33.42 -0.91 -13.68
N ARG A 208 -32.63 -1.93 -13.36
CA ARG A 208 -32.97 -3.35 -13.50
C ARG A 208 -32.53 -4.12 -12.29
N ASP A 209 -33.37 -5.04 -11.84
CA ASP A 209 -33.07 -5.94 -10.75
C ASP A 209 -32.39 -7.23 -11.24
N PHE A 210 -31.37 -7.66 -10.52
CA PHE A 210 -30.63 -8.88 -10.79
C PHE A 210 -30.57 -9.74 -9.52
N GLN A 211 -30.85 -11.03 -9.67
CA GLN A 211 -30.62 -12.01 -8.63
C GLN A 211 -29.13 -12.37 -8.59
N MET A 212 -28.46 -11.98 -7.51
CA MET A 212 -27.02 -12.20 -7.31
C MET A 212 -26.79 -13.61 -6.76
N GLN A 213 -26.87 -14.62 -7.64
CA GLN A 213 -26.71 -16.02 -7.25
C GLN A 213 -25.23 -16.32 -6.91
N PRO A 214 -24.90 -16.70 -5.66
CA PRO A 214 -23.54 -17.01 -5.27
C PRO A 214 -23.09 -18.31 -5.96
N GLN A 215 -21.88 -18.28 -6.53
CA GLN A 215 -21.18 -19.44 -7.08
C GLN A 215 -19.92 -19.66 -6.27
N PRO A 216 -19.39 -20.91 -6.20
CA PRO A 216 -18.07 -21.14 -5.65
C PRO A 216 -17.03 -20.25 -6.35
N ALA A 217 -16.17 -19.64 -5.58
CA ALA A 217 -15.09 -18.82 -6.11
C ALA A 217 -13.82 -19.68 -6.27
N ASP A 218 -13.12 -19.46 -7.37
CA ASP A 218 -11.79 -20.02 -7.59
C ASP A 218 -10.75 -18.86 -7.73
N ALA A 219 -9.55 -19.10 -7.24
CA ALA A 219 -8.51 -18.05 -7.17
C ALA A 219 -8.19 -17.46 -8.55
N ALA A 220 -8.14 -18.28 -9.60
CA ALA A 220 -7.82 -17.80 -10.95
C ALA A 220 -8.90 -16.85 -11.50
N SER A 221 -10.20 -17.20 -11.29
CA SER A 221 -11.30 -16.32 -11.68
C SER A 221 -11.33 -15.02 -10.88
N LEU A 222 -11.02 -15.08 -9.59
CA LEU A 222 -10.95 -13.88 -8.73
C LEU A 222 -9.75 -12.99 -9.12
N GLU A 223 -8.61 -13.59 -9.42
CA GLU A 223 -7.45 -12.85 -9.92
C GLU A 223 -7.75 -12.17 -11.25
N ALA A 224 -8.35 -12.88 -12.21
CA ALA A 224 -8.76 -12.31 -13.48
C ALA A 224 -9.73 -11.13 -13.28
N ALA A 225 -10.72 -11.27 -12.39
CA ALA A 225 -11.66 -10.21 -12.05
C ALA A 225 -10.99 -9.00 -11.40
N TYR A 226 -10.05 -9.24 -10.49
CA TYR A 226 -9.29 -8.17 -9.83
C TYR A 226 -8.43 -7.40 -10.84
N ARG A 227 -7.66 -8.11 -11.68
CA ARG A 227 -6.79 -7.51 -12.70
C ARG A 227 -7.57 -6.78 -13.80
N ALA A 228 -8.80 -7.18 -14.09
CA ALA A 228 -9.70 -6.44 -14.99
C ALA A 228 -10.28 -5.16 -14.35
N THR A 229 -10.08 -4.97 -13.05
CA THR A 229 -10.68 -3.88 -12.27
C THR A 229 -9.65 -2.87 -11.78
N VAL A 230 -8.57 -3.37 -11.18
CA VAL A 230 -7.48 -2.59 -10.61
C VAL A 230 -6.22 -2.80 -11.46
N TYR A 231 -5.62 -1.72 -11.90
CA TYR A 231 -4.38 -1.81 -12.64
C TYR A 231 -3.32 -2.56 -11.83
N THR A 232 -2.70 -3.53 -12.46
CA THR A 232 -1.66 -4.36 -11.86
C THR A 232 -0.50 -4.44 -12.84
N PRO A 233 0.72 -4.07 -12.43
CA PRO A 233 1.89 -4.14 -13.29
C PRO A 233 2.09 -5.52 -13.92
N GLY A 234 2.56 -5.54 -15.16
CA GLY A 234 2.94 -6.75 -15.87
C GLY A 234 4.29 -7.31 -15.41
N ALA A 235 4.79 -8.31 -16.14
CA ALA A 235 6.07 -8.98 -15.84
C ALA A 235 7.30 -8.06 -16.00
N ASN A 236 7.21 -7.01 -16.81
CA ASN A 236 8.25 -6.00 -17.02
C ASN A 236 7.84 -4.66 -16.42
N PRO A 237 7.95 -4.47 -15.10
CA PRO A 237 7.51 -3.24 -14.46
C PRO A 237 8.44 -2.04 -14.73
N LEU A 238 9.66 -2.27 -15.21
CA LEU A 238 10.68 -1.27 -15.53
C LEU A 238 11.09 -1.44 -17.00
N SER A 239 10.75 -0.48 -17.86
CA SER A 239 11.10 -0.55 -19.27
C SER A 239 11.09 0.83 -19.94
N VAL A 240 11.82 0.93 -21.05
CA VAL A 240 11.76 2.08 -21.96
C VAL A 240 11.30 1.57 -23.31
N GLU A 241 10.22 2.12 -23.83
CA GLU A 241 9.66 1.77 -25.13
C GLU A 241 9.34 3.02 -25.95
N THR A 242 8.97 2.84 -27.21
CA THR A 242 8.48 3.92 -28.06
C THR A 242 7.03 3.63 -28.45
N VAL A 243 6.13 4.54 -28.10
CA VAL A 243 4.70 4.46 -28.44
C VAL A 243 4.33 5.66 -29.30
N ASP A 244 3.83 5.42 -30.51
CA ASP A 244 3.47 6.47 -31.49
C ASP A 244 4.60 7.50 -31.69
N GLY A 245 5.85 7.02 -31.77
CA GLY A 245 7.03 7.85 -31.98
C GLY A 245 7.51 8.63 -30.74
N ARG A 246 6.93 8.43 -29.56
CA ARG A 246 7.31 9.09 -28.30
C ARG A 246 7.95 8.09 -27.33
N PRO A 247 9.02 8.48 -26.63
CA PRO A 247 9.55 7.70 -25.52
C PRO A 247 8.50 7.51 -24.42
N TRP A 248 8.38 6.27 -23.95
CA TRP A 248 7.50 5.87 -22.86
C TRP A 248 8.31 5.09 -21.83
N ILE A 249 8.46 5.67 -20.65
CA ILE A 249 9.26 5.14 -19.56
C ILE A 249 8.31 4.55 -18.53
N ASN A 250 8.26 3.21 -18.44
CA ASN A 250 7.43 2.50 -17.47
C ASN A 250 8.19 2.33 -16.16
N VAL A 251 7.61 2.82 -15.06
CA VAL A 251 8.14 2.70 -13.71
C VAL A 251 7.00 2.23 -12.81
N HIS A 252 6.63 0.98 -12.93
CA HIS A 252 5.48 0.42 -12.22
C HIS A 252 5.85 -0.19 -10.86
N THR A 253 7.09 -0.06 -10.43
CA THR A 253 7.57 -0.44 -9.09
C THR A 253 8.73 0.45 -8.66
N LEU A 254 8.72 0.84 -7.40
CA LEU A 254 9.86 1.45 -6.69
C LEU A 254 10.25 0.62 -5.47
N ALA A 255 9.46 -0.41 -5.14
CA ALA A 255 9.68 -1.25 -3.98
C ALA A 255 10.73 -2.34 -4.21
N ASP A 256 10.81 -2.88 -5.43
CA ASP A 256 11.76 -3.91 -5.79
C ASP A 256 13.13 -3.29 -6.16
N ASP A 257 14.22 -3.89 -5.68
CA ASP A 257 15.58 -3.45 -6.01
C ASP A 257 16.12 -4.12 -7.27
N ALA A 258 15.52 -5.24 -7.69
CA ALA A 258 15.96 -5.95 -8.89
C ALA A 258 15.68 -5.16 -10.16
N GLY A 259 16.64 -5.17 -11.08
CA GLY A 259 16.48 -4.60 -12.42
C GLY A 259 16.72 -3.09 -12.54
N TRP A 260 16.86 -2.35 -11.45
CA TRP A 260 17.05 -0.89 -11.51
C TRP A 260 18.34 -0.46 -12.20
N ASP A 261 19.46 -1.16 -12.00
CA ASP A 261 20.73 -0.84 -12.68
C ASP A 261 20.60 -1.01 -14.20
N ALA A 262 20.00 -2.13 -14.63
CA ALA A 262 19.75 -2.39 -16.05
C ALA A 262 18.75 -1.38 -16.65
N PHE A 263 17.71 -0.99 -15.89
CA PHE A 263 16.74 0.01 -16.30
C PHE A 263 17.39 1.39 -16.44
N TYR A 264 18.22 1.82 -15.50
CA TYR A 264 18.96 3.08 -15.61
C TYR A 264 19.87 3.09 -16.83
N ALA A 265 20.60 1.99 -17.09
CA ALA A 265 21.42 1.86 -18.28
C ALA A 265 20.60 1.96 -19.58
N ALA A 266 19.39 1.38 -19.60
CA ALA A 266 18.48 1.49 -20.74
C ALA A 266 17.96 2.92 -20.96
N VAL A 267 17.68 3.67 -19.89
CA VAL A 267 17.32 5.09 -19.95
C VAL A 267 18.50 5.90 -20.46
N GLU A 268 19.70 5.69 -19.92
CA GLU A 268 20.93 6.41 -20.30
C GLU A 268 21.29 6.21 -21.78
N ALA A 269 21.14 5.00 -22.29
CA ALA A 269 21.37 4.69 -23.71
C ALA A 269 20.42 5.44 -24.65
N GLN A 270 19.27 5.88 -24.17
CA GLN A 270 18.25 6.56 -24.96
C GLN A 270 18.11 8.06 -24.62
N LEU A 271 18.97 8.62 -23.76
CA LEU A 271 18.87 10.02 -23.31
C LEU A 271 18.78 11.04 -24.46
N PRO A 272 19.54 10.95 -25.59
CA PRO A 272 19.39 11.91 -26.67
C PRO A 272 17.98 11.91 -27.28
N ALA A 273 17.37 10.72 -27.47
CA ALA A 273 16.03 10.57 -27.97
C ALA A 273 14.97 11.05 -26.94
N ILE A 274 15.16 10.71 -25.66
CA ILE A 274 14.26 11.13 -24.58
C ILE A 274 14.25 12.66 -24.45
N ARG A 275 15.41 13.29 -24.40
CA ARG A 275 15.54 14.74 -24.19
C ARG A 275 15.10 15.57 -25.39
N GLY A 276 15.31 15.05 -26.62
CA GLY A 276 14.93 15.71 -27.87
C GLY A 276 13.51 15.42 -28.33
N ALA A 277 12.77 14.58 -27.62
CA ALA A 277 11.42 14.17 -28.04
C ALA A 277 10.41 15.34 -28.03
N GLN A 278 9.46 15.31 -28.96
CA GLN A 278 8.32 16.24 -29.00
C GLN A 278 7.26 15.93 -27.92
N GLY A 279 7.48 14.89 -27.11
CA GLY A 279 6.68 14.48 -25.96
C GLY A 279 7.30 13.27 -25.30
N LEU A 280 7.25 13.20 -23.97
CA LEU A 280 7.74 12.12 -23.12
C LEU A 280 6.62 11.66 -22.20
N VAL A 281 6.47 10.35 -22.03
CA VAL A 281 5.59 9.79 -21.01
C VAL A 281 6.45 9.08 -19.94
N ILE A 282 6.15 9.36 -18.66
CA ILE A 282 6.67 8.61 -17.52
C ILE A 282 5.45 7.97 -16.85
N ASP A 283 5.34 6.66 -16.98
CA ASP A 283 4.19 5.90 -16.46
C ASP A 283 4.50 5.34 -15.08
N LEU A 284 3.88 5.93 -14.06
CA LEU A 284 3.98 5.56 -12.66
C LEU A 284 2.73 4.80 -12.17
N ARG A 285 1.86 4.32 -13.05
CA ARG A 285 0.69 3.52 -12.63
C ARG A 285 1.15 2.27 -11.89
N GLY A 286 0.51 1.98 -10.75
CA GLY A 286 0.88 0.84 -9.91
C GLY A 286 2.23 0.96 -9.22
N ALA A 287 2.90 2.10 -9.27
CA ALA A 287 4.23 2.31 -8.71
C ALA A 287 4.22 2.27 -7.18
N ASN A 288 4.28 1.07 -6.63
CA ASN A 288 4.42 0.89 -5.19
C ASN A 288 5.82 1.33 -4.75
N GLY A 289 5.87 2.31 -3.86
CA GLY A 289 7.10 2.89 -3.30
C GLY A 289 7.42 2.44 -1.87
N ALA A 290 6.89 1.33 -1.40
CA ALA A 290 7.06 0.86 -0.03
C ALA A 290 8.45 0.21 0.20
N SER A 291 9.54 0.92 -0.09
CA SER A 291 10.92 0.51 0.27
C SER A 291 11.74 1.71 0.73
N LEU A 292 12.78 1.45 1.51
CA LEU A 292 13.67 2.50 2.03
C LEU A 292 14.36 3.31 0.92
N ASN A 293 14.61 2.72 -0.24
CA ASN A 293 15.29 3.35 -1.36
C ASN A 293 14.34 3.89 -2.44
N ALA A 294 13.04 3.78 -2.26
CA ALA A 294 12.07 4.12 -3.31
C ALA A 294 12.18 5.57 -3.77
N THR A 295 12.24 6.52 -2.85
CA THR A 295 12.44 7.94 -3.16
C THR A 295 13.76 8.19 -3.90
N GLY A 296 14.84 7.52 -3.47
CA GLY A 296 16.15 7.60 -4.13
C GLY A 296 16.13 7.09 -5.57
N LYS A 297 15.38 6.02 -5.86
CA LYS A 297 15.18 5.49 -7.21
C LYS A 297 14.45 6.48 -8.12
N GLY A 298 13.35 7.05 -7.64
CA GLY A 298 12.60 8.06 -8.39
C GLY A 298 13.43 9.31 -8.68
N TYR A 299 14.15 9.81 -7.69
CA TYR A 299 15.06 10.95 -7.85
C TYR A 299 16.25 10.61 -8.77
N GLY A 300 16.78 9.40 -8.66
CA GLY A 300 17.83 8.88 -9.54
C GLY A 300 17.41 8.84 -11.01
N LEU A 301 16.17 8.48 -11.29
CA LEU A 301 15.59 8.56 -12.64
C LEU A 301 15.47 10.02 -13.11
N ALA A 302 14.91 10.90 -12.29
CA ALA A 302 14.79 12.30 -12.62
C ALA A 302 16.17 12.94 -12.89
N ASN A 303 17.17 12.64 -12.07
CA ASN A 303 18.54 13.12 -12.23
C ASN A 303 19.19 12.66 -13.55
N ARG A 304 18.85 11.48 -14.06
CA ARG A 304 19.33 11.00 -15.37
C ARG A 304 18.66 11.73 -16.53
N ILE A 305 17.37 11.93 -16.44
CA ILE A 305 16.60 12.59 -17.51
C ILE A 305 16.90 14.09 -17.55
N TRP A 306 16.88 14.78 -16.40
CA TRP A 306 17.03 16.25 -16.31
C TRP A 306 18.41 16.73 -15.85
N THR A 307 19.30 15.89 -15.39
CA THR A 307 20.60 16.16 -14.74
C THR A 307 20.49 16.54 -13.25
N PRO A 308 21.45 16.13 -12.43
CA PRO A 308 21.49 16.47 -11.00
C PRO A 308 21.50 17.99 -10.74
N ASP A 309 22.26 18.75 -11.51
CA ASP A 309 22.38 20.22 -11.35
C ASP A 309 21.03 20.91 -11.62
N PHE A 310 20.23 20.38 -12.55
CA PHE A 310 18.90 20.93 -12.84
C PHE A 310 17.87 20.57 -11.79
N THR A 311 17.91 19.34 -11.27
CA THR A 311 16.88 18.83 -10.35
C THR A 311 17.11 19.27 -8.91
N VAL A 312 18.36 19.47 -8.47
CA VAL A 312 18.72 19.71 -7.06
C VAL A 312 18.02 20.93 -6.46
N SER A 313 17.91 22.02 -7.21
CA SER A 313 17.23 23.24 -6.76
C SER A 313 15.71 23.14 -6.79
N ARG A 314 15.17 22.11 -7.42
CA ARG A 314 13.73 21.84 -7.57
C ARG A 314 13.23 20.75 -6.64
N GLN A 315 14.13 20.11 -5.90
CA GLN A 315 13.73 19.15 -4.86
C GLN A 315 12.94 19.86 -3.77
N PRO A 316 11.90 19.22 -3.21
CA PRO A 316 11.20 19.79 -2.07
C PRO A 316 12.17 20.01 -0.89
N GLU A 317 11.92 21.03 -0.10
CA GLU A 317 12.64 21.18 1.17
C GLU A 317 12.41 19.95 2.01
N ALA A 318 13.48 19.39 2.55
CA ALA A 318 13.36 18.22 3.41
C ALA A 318 12.70 18.56 4.75
N GLY A 319 12.64 19.86 5.11
CA GLY A 319 12.01 20.30 6.35
C GLY A 319 12.63 19.66 7.59
N SER A 320 11.89 19.67 8.69
CA SER A 320 12.33 19.04 9.94
C SER A 320 11.56 17.73 10.20
N ILE A 321 12.27 16.73 10.68
CA ILE A 321 11.71 15.45 11.10
C ILE A 321 11.63 15.41 12.61
N THR A 322 10.45 15.17 13.16
CA THR A 322 10.22 14.99 14.60
C THR A 322 10.11 13.51 14.91
N TYR A 323 10.93 13.05 15.86
CA TYR A 323 11.01 11.67 16.31
C TYR A 323 10.26 11.49 17.63
N ARG A 324 9.53 10.40 17.77
CA ARG A 324 8.93 9.99 19.05
C ARG A 324 10.01 9.34 19.91
N ALA A 325 10.43 10.00 20.99
CA ALA A 325 11.49 9.55 21.88
C ALA A 325 10.97 8.48 22.84
N THR A 326 11.18 7.21 22.50
CA THR A 326 10.90 6.05 23.34
C THR A 326 12.05 5.04 23.28
N PRO A 327 12.22 4.18 24.31
CA PRO A 327 13.22 3.13 24.27
C PRO A 327 13.05 2.17 23.08
N ALA A 328 11.81 1.85 22.69
CA ALA A 328 11.53 0.97 21.56
C ALA A 328 11.96 1.59 20.24
N ASN A 329 11.61 2.86 19.98
CA ASN A 329 12.01 3.57 18.77
C ASN A 329 13.54 3.76 18.72
N ARG A 330 14.16 4.11 19.84
CA ARG A 330 15.63 4.18 19.95
C ARG A 330 16.29 2.84 19.58
N GLN A 331 15.76 1.73 20.11
CA GLN A 331 16.30 0.40 19.82
C GLN A 331 16.22 0.06 18.34
N TRP A 332 15.11 0.39 17.69
CA TRP A 332 14.96 0.18 16.24
C TRP A 332 16.05 0.89 15.42
N PHE A 333 16.38 2.16 15.76
CA PHE A 333 17.48 2.90 15.11
C PHE A 333 18.84 2.31 15.41
N ALA A 334 19.07 1.86 16.64
CA ALA A 334 20.32 1.20 17.04
C ALA A 334 20.52 -0.12 16.27
N ASP A 335 19.48 -0.95 16.14
CA ASP A 335 19.53 -2.20 15.38
C ASP A 335 19.72 -1.94 13.88
N THR A 336 19.10 -0.88 13.36
CA THR A 336 19.28 -0.45 11.96
C THR A 336 20.72 0.00 11.71
N LEU A 337 21.29 0.82 12.60
CA LEU A 337 22.67 1.24 12.55
C LEU A 337 23.64 0.04 12.57
N ALA A 338 23.39 -0.91 13.47
CA ALA A 338 24.21 -2.12 13.58
C ALA A 338 24.17 -2.95 12.27
N ARG A 339 23.01 -3.09 11.64
CA ARG A 339 22.88 -3.77 10.33
C ARG A 339 23.64 -3.04 9.23
N MET A 340 23.52 -1.70 9.16
CA MET A 340 24.25 -0.87 8.19
C MET A 340 25.76 -1.03 8.34
N GLN A 341 26.27 -1.03 9.57
CA GLN A 341 27.68 -1.18 9.86
C GLN A 341 28.22 -2.60 9.62
N ALA A 342 27.34 -3.60 9.70
CA ALA A 342 27.71 -5.00 9.44
C ALA A 342 27.78 -5.32 7.95
N ASP A 343 27.25 -4.50 7.06
CA ASP A 343 27.30 -4.67 5.61
C ASP A 343 28.49 -3.88 5.02
N PRO A 344 29.58 -4.55 4.58
CA PRO A 344 30.76 -3.87 4.05
C PRO A 344 30.47 -3.02 2.80
N ARG A 345 29.52 -3.44 1.97
CA ARG A 345 29.12 -2.70 0.77
C ARG A 345 28.41 -1.41 1.17
N PHE A 346 27.47 -1.49 2.13
CA PHE A 346 26.76 -0.32 2.62
C PHE A 346 27.74 0.69 3.27
N VAL A 347 28.71 0.20 4.04
CA VAL A 347 29.75 1.04 4.65
C VAL A 347 30.57 1.78 3.57
N ALA A 348 30.91 1.12 2.48
CA ALA A 348 31.69 1.73 1.41
C ALA A 348 30.91 2.77 0.60
N GLU A 349 29.60 2.58 0.43
CA GLU A 349 28.77 3.39 -0.48
C GLU A 349 27.93 4.46 0.25
N SER A 350 27.69 4.31 1.56
CA SER A 350 26.67 5.07 2.29
C SER A 350 27.14 5.67 3.63
N GLY A 351 28.42 6.04 3.72
CA GLY A 351 28.99 6.66 4.93
C GLY A 351 28.14 7.80 5.54
N PRO A 352 27.67 8.79 4.76
CA PRO A 352 26.83 9.88 5.29
C PRO A 352 25.52 9.41 5.92
N VAL A 353 24.92 8.32 5.42
CA VAL A 353 23.69 7.74 5.98
C VAL A 353 23.97 7.08 7.33
N ILE A 354 25.12 6.41 7.46
CA ILE A 354 25.57 5.83 8.73
C ILE A 354 25.79 6.95 9.77
N GLU A 355 26.50 8.01 9.40
CA GLU A 355 26.75 9.17 10.29
C GLU A 355 25.44 9.83 10.73
N GLN A 356 24.49 10.01 9.82
CA GLN A 356 23.17 10.53 10.14
C GLN A 356 22.42 9.61 11.12
N THR A 357 22.46 8.30 10.89
CA THR A 357 21.80 7.34 11.77
C THR A 357 22.45 7.30 13.15
N GLN A 358 23.77 7.44 13.24
CA GLN A 358 24.48 7.58 14.53
C GLN A 358 24.04 8.86 15.27
N ALA A 359 23.93 9.99 14.57
CA ALA A 359 23.45 11.23 15.17
C ALA A 359 22.00 11.12 15.67
N ILE A 360 21.14 10.40 14.96
CA ILE A 360 19.76 10.11 15.40
C ILE A 360 19.77 9.27 16.68
N VAL A 361 20.57 8.22 16.76
CA VAL A 361 20.68 7.38 17.98
C VAL A 361 21.16 8.22 19.16
N ALA A 362 22.17 9.06 18.99
CA ALA A 362 22.66 9.97 20.04
C ALA A 362 21.60 10.98 20.48
N ALA A 363 20.79 11.48 19.57
CA ALA A 363 19.69 12.39 19.88
C ALA A 363 18.58 11.68 20.68
N PHE A 364 18.29 10.41 20.38
CA PHE A 364 17.41 9.57 21.21
C PHE A 364 17.92 9.44 22.63
N ASP A 365 19.22 9.12 22.81
CA ASP A 365 19.82 8.96 24.14
C ASP A 365 19.71 10.26 24.94
N SER A 366 19.95 11.41 24.31
CA SER A 366 19.83 12.73 24.93
C SER A 366 18.39 13.05 25.32
N ALA A 367 17.43 12.80 24.42
CA ALA A 367 16.02 13.07 24.67
C ALA A 367 15.45 12.17 25.79
N LEU A 368 15.81 10.89 25.81
CA LEU A 368 15.41 9.95 26.84
C LEU A 368 15.99 10.33 28.21
N ALA A 369 17.26 10.72 28.29
CA ALA A 369 17.90 11.18 29.52
C ALA A 369 17.25 12.48 30.06
N ALA A 370 16.75 13.33 29.18
CA ALA A 370 16.04 14.57 29.53
C ALA A 370 14.52 14.38 29.72
N ASN A 371 13.99 13.15 29.64
CA ASN A 371 12.56 12.84 29.66
C ASN A 371 11.73 13.65 28.63
N GLN A 372 12.32 13.97 27.49
CA GLN A 372 11.61 14.64 26.40
C GLN A 372 10.80 13.63 25.58
N PRO A 373 9.51 13.89 25.31
CA PRO A 373 8.67 12.97 24.56
C PRO A 373 9.03 12.91 23.07
N THR A 374 9.70 13.93 22.55
CA THR A 374 10.10 14.07 21.15
C THR A 374 11.40 14.86 21.04
N PHE A 375 12.08 14.70 19.91
CA PHE A 375 13.15 15.61 19.46
C PHE A 375 13.02 15.84 17.95
N THR A 376 13.65 16.88 17.45
CA THR A 376 13.57 17.26 16.04
C THR A 376 14.96 17.31 15.43
N MET A 377 15.12 16.67 14.27
CA MET A 377 16.33 16.77 13.45
C MET A 377 16.05 17.69 12.26
N PRO A 378 16.96 18.60 11.92
CA PRO A 378 16.82 19.42 10.73
C PRO A 378 16.88 18.53 9.48
N GLY A 379 16.06 18.85 8.50
CA GLY A 379 16.16 18.26 7.19
C GLY A 379 17.24 18.91 6.33
N ARG A 380 17.39 18.41 5.11
CA ARG A 380 18.33 19.01 4.16
C ARG A 380 17.86 20.41 3.77
N PRO A 381 18.72 21.43 3.79
CA PRO A 381 18.37 22.77 3.34
C PRO A 381 18.04 22.77 1.84
N SER A 382 17.21 23.70 1.43
CA SER A 382 16.97 23.96 0.00
C SER A 382 18.27 24.41 -0.68
N VAL A 383 18.42 24.03 -1.95
CA VAL A 383 19.56 24.43 -2.79
C VAL A 383 19.10 25.55 -3.70
N ALA A 384 19.89 26.63 -3.78
CA ALA A 384 19.62 27.72 -4.70
C ALA A 384 19.63 27.24 -6.16
N ASP A 385 18.90 27.96 -7.02
CA ASP A 385 18.88 27.64 -8.46
C ASP A 385 20.30 27.74 -9.03
N THR A 386 20.76 26.66 -9.63
CA THR A 386 22.10 26.55 -10.22
C THR A 386 22.21 27.29 -11.56
N GLY A 387 21.07 27.71 -12.15
CA GLY A 387 21.02 28.25 -13.51
C GLY A 387 21.18 27.19 -14.61
N ALA A 388 21.18 25.89 -14.26
CA ALA A 388 21.27 24.80 -15.24
C ALA A 388 20.09 24.83 -16.20
N ALA A 389 20.36 24.71 -17.51
CA ALA A 389 19.32 24.68 -18.53
C ALA A 389 18.50 23.39 -18.45
N ASN A 390 17.21 23.49 -18.82
CA ASN A 390 16.35 22.30 -18.94
C ASN A 390 16.79 21.47 -20.18
N PRO A 391 17.25 20.23 -20.00
CA PRO A 391 17.68 19.40 -21.12
C PRO A 391 16.51 18.72 -21.84
N VAL A 392 15.29 18.76 -21.30
CA VAL A 392 14.10 18.13 -21.88
C VAL A 392 13.32 19.14 -22.68
N ALA A 393 13.29 18.99 -24.00
CA ALA A 393 12.74 19.97 -24.91
C ALA A 393 11.21 20.01 -24.96
N GLY A 394 10.56 18.85 -24.94
CA GLY A 394 9.12 18.71 -25.12
C GLY A 394 8.31 18.64 -23.83
N PRO A 395 6.97 18.60 -23.95
CA PRO A 395 6.09 18.36 -22.81
C PRO A 395 6.27 16.93 -22.26
N VAL A 396 6.14 16.81 -20.94
CA VAL A 396 6.22 15.52 -20.24
C VAL A 396 4.88 15.23 -19.57
N VAL A 397 4.32 14.07 -19.86
CA VAL A 397 3.13 13.53 -19.17
C VAL A 397 3.60 12.49 -18.15
N VAL A 398 3.31 12.73 -16.88
CA VAL A 398 3.48 11.74 -15.81
C VAL A 398 2.13 11.10 -15.56
N LEU A 399 2.02 9.82 -15.91
CA LEU A 399 0.79 9.06 -15.79
C LEU A 399 0.76 8.34 -14.44
N VAL A 400 -0.32 8.54 -13.68
CA VAL A 400 -0.47 8.00 -12.32
C VAL A 400 -1.82 7.35 -12.10
N ASP A 401 -1.90 6.53 -11.07
CA ASP A 401 -3.13 5.95 -10.55
C ASP A 401 -3.06 5.74 -9.02
N SER A 402 -4.10 5.13 -8.45
CA SER A 402 -4.17 4.80 -7.02
C SER A 402 -3.11 3.80 -6.53
N GLY A 403 -2.35 3.20 -7.43
CA GLY A 403 -1.20 2.34 -7.10
C GLY A 403 0.09 3.12 -6.81
N CYS A 404 0.17 4.41 -7.17
CA CYS A 404 1.29 5.27 -6.81
C CYS A 404 1.23 5.59 -5.31
N THR A 405 2.13 4.98 -4.52
CA THR A 405 2.14 5.02 -3.05
C THR A 405 3.52 5.34 -2.51
N SER A 406 3.61 5.93 -1.30
CA SER A 406 4.86 6.12 -0.55
C SER A 406 5.95 6.82 -1.38
N GLY A 407 7.11 6.22 -1.61
CA GLY A 407 8.21 6.81 -2.41
C GLY A 407 7.83 7.22 -3.84
N CYS A 408 6.72 6.70 -4.41
CA CYS A 408 6.16 7.22 -5.66
C CYS A 408 5.62 8.64 -5.46
N LEU A 409 4.94 8.90 -4.35
CA LEU A 409 4.45 10.25 -4.01
C LEU A 409 5.61 11.23 -3.81
N ASP A 410 6.69 10.80 -3.14
CA ASP A 410 7.90 11.62 -3.00
C ASP A 410 8.56 11.90 -4.37
N THR A 411 8.52 10.93 -5.28
CA THR A 411 8.98 11.13 -6.67
C THR A 411 8.14 12.20 -7.38
N LEU A 412 6.82 12.20 -7.17
CA LEU A 412 5.92 13.21 -7.71
C LEU A 412 6.16 14.60 -7.09
N ASP A 413 6.56 14.68 -5.81
CA ASP A 413 6.94 15.93 -5.17
C ASP A 413 8.08 16.64 -5.94
N LEU A 414 8.98 15.91 -6.58
CA LEU A 414 9.99 16.45 -7.48
C LEU A 414 9.46 16.66 -8.89
N LEU A 415 8.87 15.64 -9.52
CA LEU A 415 8.49 15.68 -10.94
C LEU A 415 7.50 16.81 -11.25
N THR A 416 6.54 17.07 -10.36
CA THR A 416 5.54 18.13 -10.55
C THR A 416 6.12 19.56 -10.46
N ARG A 417 7.37 19.72 -10.01
CA ARG A 417 8.10 21.00 -9.96
C ARG A 417 8.99 21.22 -11.18
N LEU A 418 9.14 20.19 -12.02
CA LEU A 418 9.93 20.31 -13.23
C LEU A 418 9.11 21.01 -14.33
N PRO A 419 9.72 21.89 -15.12
CA PRO A 419 9.01 22.58 -16.18
C PRO A 419 8.52 21.60 -17.24
N ASN A 420 7.41 21.94 -17.89
CA ASN A 420 6.74 21.16 -18.93
C ASN A 420 6.17 19.80 -18.47
N VAL A 421 6.20 19.50 -17.16
CA VAL A 421 5.60 18.29 -16.59
C VAL A 421 4.12 18.53 -16.30
N ARG A 422 3.27 17.61 -16.78
CA ARG A 422 1.83 17.55 -16.50
C ARG A 422 1.48 16.20 -15.90
N LEU A 423 0.75 16.22 -14.80
CA LEU A 423 0.24 15.00 -14.18
C LEU A 423 -1.07 14.59 -14.85
N ALA A 424 -1.19 13.33 -15.25
CA ALA A 424 -2.36 12.77 -15.92
C ALA A 424 -2.72 11.39 -15.36
N GLY A 425 -3.94 10.93 -15.59
CA GLY A 425 -4.41 9.62 -15.10
C GLY A 425 -5.50 9.74 -14.05
N SER A 426 -5.40 9.01 -12.96
CA SER A 426 -6.34 9.10 -11.83
C SER A 426 -5.64 9.55 -10.54
N VAL A 427 -6.43 9.79 -9.49
CA VAL A 427 -5.92 10.20 -8.17
C VAL A 427 -4.96 9.13 -7.64
N THR A 428 -3.82 9.56 -7.08
CA THR A 428 -2.86 8.67 -6.41
C THR A 428 -3.39 8.17 -5.07
N ALA A 429 -2.65 7.27 -4.44
CA ALA A 429 -2.84 7.03 -3.02
C ALA A 429 -2.46 8.28 -2.20
N GLU A 430 -2.83 8.24 -0.95
CA GLU A 430 -2.43 9.16 0.10
C GLU A 430 -1.34 8.53 0.97
N ASP A 431 -0.56 9.33 1.68
CA ASP A 431 0.22 8.88 2.82
C ASP A 431 0.26 9.94 3.92
N SER A 432 0.36 9.47 5.16
CA SER A 432 0.42 10.36 6.31
C SER A 432 1.81 10.97 6.48
N ILE A 433 1.89 12.04 7.30
CA ILE A 433 3.19 12.59 7.71
C ILE A 433 3.96 11.68 8.66
N PHE A 434 3.31 10.63 9.22
CA PHE A 434 3.92 9.67 10.13
C PHE A 434 4.59 8.57 9.32
N ILE A 435 5.89 8.69 9.13
CA ILE A 435 6.67 7.96 8.13
C ILE A 435 7.67 6.99 8.75
N GLU A 436 8.31 6.21 7.86
CA GLU A 436 9.33 5.21 8.14
C GLU A 436 8.80 4.15 9.12
N PRO A 437 7.97 3.24 8.61
CA PRO A 437 7.30 2.29 9.48
C PRO A 437 8.27 1.27 10.07
N THR A 438 8.06 0.98 11.36
CA THR A 438 8.62 -0.18 12.05
C THR A 438 7.61 -1.33 12.06
N VAL A 439 8.09 -2.53 12.25
CA VAL A 439 7.27 -3.74 12.35
C VAL A 439 7.43 -4.37 13.72
N LEU A 440 6.30 -4.64 14.37
CA LEU A 440 6.23 -5.32 15.67
C LEU A 440 5.43 -6.60 15.53
N ARG A 441 6.04 -7.74 15.85
CA ARG A 441 5.34 -9.02 15.97
C ARG A 441 4.40 -8.97 17.17
N LEU A 442 3.11 -9.26 16.98
CA LEU A 442 2.14 -9.30 18.06
C LEU A 442 2.26 -10.62 18.85
N PRO A 443 1.82 -10.63 20.13
CA PRO A 443 2.08 -11.75 21.04
C PRO A 443 1.51 -13.10 20.59
N SER A 444 0.42 -13.11 19.84
CA SER A 444 -0.14 -14.35 19.28
C SER A 444 0.78 -15.03 18.27
N ASN A 445 1.73 -14.31 17.67
CA ASN A 445 2.49 -14.66 16.47
C ASN A 445 1.65 -14.84 15.18
N TYR A 446 0.35 -14.49 15.21
CA TYR A 446 -0.53 -14.55 14.03
C TYR A 446 -0.61 -13.22 13.28
N ALA A 447 -0.10 -12.14 13.85
CA ALA A 447 -0.15 -10.83 13.21
C ALA A 447 1.10 -9.99 13.48
N GLU A 448 1.34 -9.03 12.59
CA GLU A 448 2.36 -8.00 12.71
C GLU A 448 1.72 -6.62 12.60
N LEU A 449 2.03 -5.75 13.57
CA LEU A 449 1.71 -4.34 13.55
C LEU A 449 2.82 -3.57 12.85
N THR A 450 2.44 -2.74 11.87
CA THR A 450 3.32 -1.76 11.23
C THR A 450 2.84 -0.37 11.61
N TYR A 451 3.75 0.55 11.97
CA TYR A 451 3.42 1.95 12.28
C TYR A 451 4.61 2.88 12.08
N GLY A 452 4.36 4.14 11.72
CA GLY A 452 5.39 5.18 11.62
C GLY A 452 5.92 5.58 12.99
N HIS A 453 7.24 5.81 13.11
CA HIS A 453 7.88 6.18 14.39
C HIS A 453 8.45 7.60 14.40
N LYS A 454 8.32 8.35 13.29
CA LYS A 454 8.68 9.75 13.16
C LYS A 454 7.66 10.51 12.31
N ALA A 455 7.65 11.83 12.42
CA ALA A 455 6.72 12.70 11.69
C ALA A 455 7.46 13.74 10.87
N TRP A 456 7.10 13.88 9.60
CA TRP A 456 7.55 14.96 8.74
C TRP A 456 6.50 16.07 8.73
N THR A 457 6.46 16.84 9.83
CA THR A 457 5.43 17.85 10.09
C THR A 457 5.46 19.05 9.12
N THR A 458 6.59 19.29 8.48
CA THR A 458 6.79 20.39 7.52
C THR A 458 6.74 19.94 6.06
N ARG A 459 6.31 18.71 5.79
CA ARG A 459 6.17 18.19 4.42
C ARG A 459 5.21 19.06 3.61
N GLN A 460 5.65 19.53 2.43
CA GLN A 460 4.87 20.47 1.63
C GLN A 460 3.58 19.88 1.07
N ARG A 461 3.57 18.60 0.76
CA ARG A 461 2.35 17.85 0.36
C ARG A 461 1.34 17.74 1.52
N GLY A 462 1.78 17.92 2.76
CA GLY A 462 0.95 17.84 3.95
C GLY A 462 0.67 16.40 4.40
N ASN A 463 -0.37 16.24 5.20
CA ASN A 463 -0.87 14.95 5.67
C ASN A 463 -1.96 14.46 4.74
N ASP A 464 -1.90 13.19 4.32
CA ASP A 464 -2.90 12.52 3.49
C ASP A 464 -3.30 13.30 2.22
N GLY A 465 -2.34 14.05 1.64
CA GLY A 465 -2.54 14.79 0.40
C GLY A 465 -2.22 13.93 -0.82
N PRO A 466 -3.24 13.45 -1.59
CA PRO A 466 -2.98 12.78 -2.85
C PRO A 466 -2.59 13.77 -3.95
N PHE A 467 -1.94 13.27 -4.99
CA PHE A 467 -1.82 14.00 -6.24
C PHE A 467 -3.05 13.76 -7.11
N THR A 468 -3.69 14.85 -7.52
CA THR A 468 -4.90 14.81 -8.35
C THR A 468 -4.60 15.45 -9.70
N PRO A 469 -4.75 14.72 -10.82
CA PRO A 469 -4.64 15.31 -12.14
C PRO A 469 -5.63 16.48 -12.33
N ALA A 470 -5.19 17.54 -13.00
CA ALA A 470 -6.03 18.68 -13.28
C ALA A 470 -7.23 18.27 -14.18
N GLN A 471 -8.28 19.10 -14.20
CA GLN A 471 -9.40 18.90 -15.09
C GLN A 471 -8.93 18.82 -16.54
N GLY A 472 -9.39 17.81 -17.29
CA GLY A 472 -8.94 17.50 -18.66
C GLY A 472 -7.71 16.59 -18.75
N LEU A 473 -7.00 16.38 -17.64
CA LEU A 473 -5.91 15.39 -17.51
C LEU A 473 -6.32 14.18 -16.66
N ALA A 474 -7.55 14.14 -16.17
CA ALA A 474 -8.12 13.00 -15.47
C ALA A 474 -8.65 11.97 -16.47
N TYR A 475 -8.21 10.73 -16.34
CA TYR A 475 -8.71 9.60 -17.11
C TYR A 475 -9.93 8.98 -16.46
N THR A 476 -11.04 8.93 -17.16
CA THR A 476 -12.32 8.42 -16.64
C THR A 476 -12.65 6.99 -17.12
N GLY A 477 -11.83 6.43 -17.99
CA GLY A 477 -11.99 5.09 -18.54
C GLY A 477 -11.48 3.98 -17.61
N SER A 478 -11.33 2.77 -18.16
CA SER A 478 -10.72 1.66 -17.45
C SER A 478 -9.20 1.80 -17.42
N ALA A 479 -8.59 1.95 -16.24
CA ALA A 479 -7.14 1.98 -16.11
C ALA A 479 -6.45 0.68 -16.56
N THR A 480 -7.20 -0.40 -16.72
CA THR A 480 -6.73 -1.71 -17.19
C THR A 480 -6.86 -1.90 -18.70
N ASP A 481 -7.50 -0.98 -19.41
CA ASP A 481 -7.56 -0.96 -20.88
C ASP A 481 -6.37 -0.19 -21.44
N GLU A 482 -5.26 -0.90 -21.62
CA GLU A 482 -3.99 -0.30 -22.02
C GLU A 482 -4.08 0.39 -23.37
N ALA A 483 -4.83 -0.16 -24.32
CA ALA A 483 -5.00 0.45 -25.65
C ALA A 483 -5.75 1.78 -25.55
N ALA A 484 -6.82 1.84 -24.75
CA ALA A 484 -7.59 3.07 -24.55
C ALA A 484 -6.78 4.11 -23.77
N VAL A 485 -5.99 3.70 -22.75
CA VAL A 485 -5.10 4.61 -22.01
C VAL A 485 -4.06 5.21 -22.93
N ARG A 486 -3.36 4.41 -23.75
CA ARG A 486 -2.34 4.90 -24.72
C ARG A 486 -2.91 5.85 -25.74
N ALA A 487 -4.07 5.52 -26.30
CA ALA A 487 -4.77 6.39 -27.26
C ALA A 487 -5.14 7.73 -26.61
N TRP A 488 -5.67 7.70 -25.38
CA TRP A 488 -6.01 8.91 -24.64
C TRP A 488 -4.77 9.76 -24.31
N VAL A 489 -3.68 9.16 -23.83
CA VAL A 489 -2.43 9.88 -23.58
C VAL A 489 -1.89 10.51 -24.86
N GLY A 490 -2.01 9.85 -26.01
CA GLY A 490 -1.64 10.39 -27.30
C GLY A 490 -2.34 11.72 -27.62
N MET A 491 -3.62 11.89 -27.24
CA MET A 491 -4.39 13.12 -27.43
C MET A 491 -3.89 14.29 -26.53
N LEU A 492 -3.23 13.99 -25.42
CA LEU A 492 -2.70 15.04 -24.51
C LEU A 492 -1.51 15.80 -25.11
N PHE A 493 -0.95 15.34 -26.22
CA PHE A 493 0.17 15.97 -26.93
C PHE A 493 -0.27 16.73 -28.21
N GLN A 494 -1.55 16.71 -28.52
CA GLN A 494 -2.15 17.48 -29.64
C GLN A 494 -2.52 18.89 -29.17
#